data_e5163ed950b9bd1c762a9bc39e28f632
#
_entry.id   e5163ed950b9bd1c762a9bc39e28f632
#
_cell.length_a   1.000
_cell.length_b   1.000
_cell.length_c   1.000
_cell.angle_alpha   90.00
_cell.angle_beta   90.00
_cell.angle_gamma   90.00
#
_symmetry.space_group_name_H-M   'P 1'
#
loop_
_entity.id
_entity.type
_entity.pdbx_description
1 polymer ?
#
loop_
_entity_poly.entity_id
_entity_poly.type
_entity_poly.pdbx_seq_one_letter_code
_entity_poly.pdbx_strand_id
1 'polypeptide(L)'
;MTEDGGRDSHLEIAHVLFIDIVGYSKLLTNEQRERQQELNRLVRDTGQFRAADAEDKLVRIPTGDGMVLAFFTNPDAPLRCAVAISHALRGTSHLPLRMGIHSGPVDLVSDVNDKPNLAGAGVNIAQRVMNCSDAGHILLSARAADDLAQYGEWKSQLHDIGEVEVKHGVRVRVVSLYSDGVGNAALPQTLRRQRLVRRRRFLVVSTAAAILVLALALGTWAWQRQA
;
A
#
# COMPACT_ATOMS: atom_id res chain seq x y z
N MET A 1 -29.82 -19.59 31.44
CA MET A 1 -28.69 -18.71 31.64
C MET A 1 -27.69 -19.05 30.56
N THR A 2 -27.76 -18.36 29.44
CA THR A 2 -26.82 -18.50 28.33
C THR A 2 -25.68 -17.51 28.60
N GLU A 3 -24.50 -18.04 28.91
CA GLU A 3 -23.28 -17.25 28.95
C GLU A 3 -23.01 -16.76 27.54
N ASP A 4 -23.24 -15.48 27.35
CA ASP A 4 -22.79 -14.72 26.20
C ASP A 4 -21.27 -14.58 26.34
N GLY A 5 -20.56 -15.50 25.70
CA GLY A 5 -19.11 -15.46 25.61
C GLY A 5 -18.68 -14.25 24.79
N GLY A 6 -18.70 -13.07 25.40
CA GLY A 6 -18.14 -11.85 24.83
C GLY A 6 -16.69 -12.14 24.46
N ARG A 7 -16.42 -12.29 23.13
CA ARG A 7 -15.07 -12.25 22.62
C ARG A 7 -14.53 -10.86 22.91
N ASP A 8 -13.68 -10.76 23.93
CA ASP A 8 -12.84 -9.57 24.11
C ASP A 8 -12.04 -9.37 22.83
N SER A 9 -12.55 -8.52 21.93
CA SER A 9 -11.81 -8.09 20.75
C SER A 9 -10.72 -7.14 21.23
N HIS A 10 -9.49 -7.63 21.30
CA HIS A 10 -8.33 -6.81 21.62
C HIS A 10 -7.93 -6.00 20.39
N LEU A 11 -8.66 -4.91 20.14
CA LEU A 11 -8.29 -3.93 19.12
C LEU A 11 -7.04 -3.17 19.56
N GLU A 12 -5.95 -3.39 18.84
CA GLU A 12 -4.69 -2.67 19.06
C GLU A 12 -4.30 -1.89 17.79
N ILE A 13 -3.49 -0.86 17.96
CA ILE A 13 -2.89 -0.16 16.83
C ILE A 13 -1.61 -0.87 16.46
N ALA A 14 -1.57 -1.40 15.25
CA ALA A 14 -0.35 -1.96 14.67
C ALA A 14 0.15 -1.10 13.51
N HIS A 15 1.47 -1.13 13.33
CA HIS A 15 2.17 -0.55 12.20
C HIS A 15 2.52 -1.68 11.24
N VAL A 16 1.76 -1.78 10.15
CA VAL A 16 1.75 -2.94 9.25
C VAL A 16 2.60 -2.67 8.03
N LEU A 17 3.54 -3.59 7.75
CA LEU A 17 4.28 -3.69 6.50
C LEU A 17 3.81 -4.92 5.72
N PHE A 18 3.23 -4.70 4.56
CA PHE A 18 2.91 -5.72 3.58
C PHE A 18 4.03 -5.81 2.55
N ILE A 19 4.55 -7.00 2.29
CA ILE A 19 5.61 -7.26 1.30
C ILE A 19 5.12 -8.35 0.35
N ASP A 20 5.35 -8.16 -0.94
CA ASP A 20 4.93 -9.11 -1.98
C ASP A 20 5.97 -9.20 -3.09
N ILE A 21 6.18 -10.41 -3.64
CA ILE A 21 7.08 -10.68 -4.74
C ILE A 21 6.34 -10.52 -6.06
N VAL A 22 6.68 -9.50 -6.83
CA VAL A 22 6.03 -9.22 -8.12
C VAL A 22 6.30 -10.35 -9.11
N GLY A 23 5.22 -10.91 -9.67
CA GLY A 23 5.31 -11.98 -10.67
C GLY A 23 5.55 -13.38 -10.10
N TYR A 24 5.45 -13.59 -8.79
CA TYR A 24 5.68 -14.86 -8.11
C TYR A 24 4.94 -16.05 -8.75
N SER A 25 3.68 -15.89 -9.09
CA SER A 25 2.85 -16.96 -9.70
C SER A 25 3.30 -17.40 -11.10
N LYS A 26 4.22 -16.66 -11.73
CA LYS A 26 4.79 -17.00 -13.04
C LYS A 26 6.09 -17.79 -12.95
N LEU A 27 6.65 -17.92 -11.76
CA LEU A 27 7.88 -18.64 -11.49
C LEU A 27 7.65 -20.15 -11.39
N LEU A 28 8.67 -20.93 -11.69
CA LEU A 28 8.66 -22.36 -11.44
C LEU A 28 8.68 -22.64 -9.92
N THR A 29 8.21 -23.81 -9.49
CA THR A 29 8.07 -24.15 -8.07
C THR A 29 9.41 -24.07 -7.30
N ASN A 30 10.52 -24.46 -7.93
CA ASN A 30 11.85 -24.34 -7.33
C ASN A 30 12.25 -22.86 -7.16
N GLU A 31 12.01 -22.03 -8.17
CA GLU A 31 12.28 -20.60 -8.13
C GLU A 31 11.42 -19.90 -7.07
N GLN A 32 10.14 -20.26 -6.98
CA GLN A 32 9.25 -19.75 -5.92
C GLN A 32 9.83 -20.02 -4.53
N ARG A 33 10.31 -21.24 -4.28
CA ARG A 33 10.94 -21.60 -3.02
C ARG A 33 12.20 -20.77 -2.73
N GLU A 34 13.07 -20.63 -3.71
CA GLU A 34 14.30 -19.84 -3.59
C GLU A 34 14.00 -18.37 -3.25
N ARG A 35 13.06 -17.74 -3.99
CA ARG A 35 12.64 -16.36 -3.74
C ARG A 35 12.07 -16.17 -2.35
N GLN A 36 11.27 -17.12 -1.89
CA GLN A 36 10.66 -17.05 -0.56
C GLN A 36 11.69 -17.23 0.56
N GLN A 37 12.66 -18.14 0.37
CA GLN A 37 13.77 -18.29 1.31
C GLN A 37 14.63 -17.04 1.38
N GLU A 38 14.91 -16.42 0.23
CA GLU A 38 15.67 -15.17 0.16
C GLU A 38 14.92 -14.01 0.83
N LEU A 39 13.62 -13.84 0.54
CA LEU A 39 12.78 -12.84 1.22
C LEU A 39 12.81 -13.05 2.73
N ASN A 40 12.61 -14.28 3.20
CA ASN A 40 12.63 -14.60 4.63
C ASN A 40 13.97 -14.23 5.27
N ARG A 41 15.10 -14.50 4.60
CA ARG A 41 16.42 -14.12 5.09
C ARG A 41 16.58 -12.60 5.18
N LEU A 42 16.26 -11.89 4.09
CA LEU A 42 16.36 -10.43 4.05
C LEU A 42 15.56 -9.75 5.16
N VAL A 43 14.34 -10.21 5.39
CA VAL A 43 13.47 -9.67 6.43
C VAL A 43 14.05 -9.94 7.82
N ARG A 44 14.47 -11.18 8.11
CA ARG A 44 15.06 -11.56 9.40
C ARG A 44 16.36 -10.84 9.70
N ASP A 45 17.12 -10.46 8.68
CA ASP A 45 18.38 -9.76 8.82
C ASP A 45 18.22 -8.27 9.16
N THR A 46 16.99 -7.70 9.05
CA THR A 46 16.74 -6.31 9.43
C THR A 46 16.79 -6.13 10.95
N GLY A 47 17.34 -5.00 11.40
CA GLY A 47 17.43 -4.68 12.83
C GLY A 47 16.05 -4.54 13.48
N GLN A 48 15.07 -3.98 12.74
CA GLN A 48 13.70 -3.75 13.21
C GLN A 48 12.96 -5.07 13.46
N PHE A 49 13.13 -6.05 12.54
CA PHE A 49 12.57 -7.37 12.73
C PHE A 49 13.11 -7.99 14.01
N ARG A 50 14.45 -8.05 14.17
CA ARG A 50 15.09 -8.67 15.33
C ARG A 50 14.73 -8.00 16.65
N ALA A 51 14.66 -6.67 16.67
CA ALA A 51 14.30 -5.94 17.87
C ALA A 51 12.84 -6.23 18.29
N ALA A 52 11.89 -6.13 17.37
CA ALA A 52 10.48 -6.35 17.64
C ALA A 52 10.17 -7.84 17.96
N ASP A 53 10.89 -8.79 17.33
CA ASP A 53 10.77 -10.21 17.59
C ASP A 53 11.30 -10.58 18.99
N ALA A 54 12.40 -9.98 19.41
CA ALA A 54 12.99 -10.20 20.74
C ALA A 54 12.11 -9.66 21.89
N GLU A 55 11.27 -8.66 21.61
CA GLU A 55 10.33 -8.06 22.57
C GLU A 55 8.92 -8.69 22.51
N ASP A 56 8.70 -9.70 21.66
CA ASP A 56 7.38 -10.31 21.42
C ASP A 56 6.35 -9.29 20.87
N LYS A 57 6.82 -8.26 20.15
CA LYS A 57 6.03 -7.17 19.58
C LYS A 57 5.95 -7.22 18.06
N LEU A 58 6.03 -8.43 17.49
CA LEU A 58 5.96 -8.66 16.05
C LEU A 58 5.07 -9.85 15.73
N VAL A 59 4.00 -9.60 14.97
CA VAL A 59 3.22 -10.66 14.34
C VAL A 59 3.62 -10.83 12.89
N ARG A 60 3.85 -12.06 12.47
CA ARG A 60 4.32 -12.45 11.12
C ARG A 60 3.32 -13.38 10.48
N ILE A 61 2.82 -12.99 9.30
CA ILE A 61 1.84 -13.78 8.56
C ILE A 61 2.36 -14.01 7.14
N PRO A 62 2.70 -15.25 6.77
CA PRO A 62 3.04 -15.57 5.39
C PRO A 62 1.79 -15.50 4.51
N THR A 63 1.92 -14.92 3.30
CA THR A 63 0.82 -14.78 2.33
C THR A 63 0.98 -15.65 1.08
N GLY A 64 1.98 -16.55 1.08
CA GLY A 64 2.28 -17.40 -0.07
C GLY A 64 3.29 -16.77 -1.01
N ASP A 65 3.04 -15.61 -1.55
CA ASP A 65 3.91 -14.83 -2.43
C ASP A 65 4.64 -13.68 -1.70
N GLY A 66 4.46 -13.58 -0.39
CA GLY A 66 5.06 -12.53 0.43
C GLY A 66 4.79 -12.73 1.91
N MET A 67 4.68 -11.64 2.65
CA MET A 67 4.35 -11.66 4.08
C MET A 67 3.77 -10.34 4.58
N VAL A 68 3.12 -10.44 5.74
CA VAL A 68 2.71 -9.30 6.56
C VAL A 68 3.55 -9.28 7.82
N LEU A 69 4.08 -8.13 8.15
CA LEU A 69 4.74 -7.84 9.42
C LEU A 69 3.94 -6.75 10.14
N ALA A 70 3.42 -7.07 11.31
CA ALA A 70 2.75 -6.09 12.15
C ALA A 70 3.60 -5.82 13.38
N PHE A 71 4.06 -4.58 13.48
CA PHE A 71 4.87 -4.09 14.57
C PHE A 71 3.97 -3.40 15.61
N PHE A 72 4.12 -3.79 16.86
CA PHE A 72 3.48 -3.18 18.03
C PHE A 72 4.48 -2.31 18.81
N THR A 73 5.42 -1.73 18.09
CA THR A 73 6.49 -0.86 18.59
C THR A 73 6.31 0.56 18.04
N ASN A 74 7.38 1.16 17.53
CA ASN A 74 7.37 2.52 17.00
C ASN A 74 6.76 2.59 15.60
N PRO A 75 6.06 3.69 15.24
CA PRO A 75 5.45 3.88 13.93
C PRO A 75 6.43 3.82 12.75
N ASP A 76 7.71 4.09 12.96
CA ASP A 76 8.75 4.08 11.94
C ASP A 76 9.40 2.69 11.73
N ALA A 77 9.15 1.71 12.62
CA ALA A 77 9.71 0.37 12.51
C ALA A 77 9.42 -0.31 11.15
N PRO A 78 8.17 -0.34 10.63
CA PRO A 78 7.90 -0.92 9.31
C PRO A 78 8.62 -0.19 8.18
N LEU A 79 8.75 1.14 8.27
CA LEU A 79 9.44 1.92 7.25
C LEU A 79 10.94 1.66 7.26
N ARG A 80 11.57 1.67 8.42
CA ARG A 80 12.99 1.30 8.56
C ARG A 80 13.28 -0.11 8.06
N CYS A 81 12.38 -1.07 8.35
CA CYS A 81 12.46 -2.43 7.83
C CYS A 81 12.41 -2.44 6.30
N ALA A 82 11.45 -1.75 5.68
CA ALA A 82 11.30 -1.64 4.23
C ALA A 82 12.54 -0.98 3.56
N VAL A 83 13.08 0.07 4.16
CA VAL A 83 14.29 0.75 3.70
C VAL A 83 15.51 -0.19 3.79
N ALA A 84 15.69 -0.92 4.89
CA ALA A 84 16.77 -1.88 5.04
C ALA A 84 16.70 -3.00 3.98
N ILE A 85 15.51 -3.54 3.70
CA ILE A 85 15.28 -4.51 2.64
C ILE A 85 15.62 -3.90 1.27
N SER A 86 15.15 -2.68 0.99
CA SER A 86 15.44 -1.99 -0.27
C SER A 86 16.95 -1.77 -0.47
N HIS A 87 17.67 -1.41 0.58
CA HIS A 87 19.13 -1.30 0.54
C HIS A 87 19.83 -2.63 0.26
N ALA A 88 19.42 -3.70 0.90
CA ALA A 88 19.99 -5.03 0.70
C ALA A 88 19.76 -5.56 -0.73
N LEU A 89 18.72 -5.07 -1.42
CA LEU A 89 18.40 -5.43 -2.81
C LEU A 89 19.10 -4.54 -3.85
N ARG A 90 19.89 -3.56 -3.45
CA ARG A 90 20.61 -2.69 -4.41
C ARG A 90 21.51 -3.53 -5.33
N GLY A 91 21.37 -3.28 -6.63
CA GLY A 91 22.11 -4.04 -7.65
C GLY A 91 21.61 -5.45 -7.90
N THR A 92 20.54 -5.87 -7.24
CA THR A 92 19.95 -7.20 -7.34
C THR A 92 18.56 -7.10 -7.95
N SER A 93 18.41 -7.56 -9.20
CA SER A 93 17.14 -7.47 -9.92
C SER A 93 16.28 -8.74 -9.82
N HIS A 94 16.79 -9.79 -9.22
CA HIS A 94 16.15 -11.11 -9.23
C HIS A 94 15.03 -11.26 -8.20
N LEU A 95 14.92 -10.38 -7.20
CA LEU A 95 13.83 -10.39 -6.21
C LEU A 95 13.04 -9.07 -6.28
N PRO A 96 12.11 -8.91 -7.24
CA PRO A 96 11.31 -7.71 -7.39
C PRO A 96 10.24 -7.65 -6.32
N LEU A 97 10.49 -6.85 -5.26
CA LEU A 97 9.54 -6.65 -4.17
C LEU A 97 8.71 -5.38 -4.38
N ARG A 98 7.47 -5.41 -3.89
CA ARG A 98 6.63 -4.25 -3.67
C ARG A 98 6.17 -4.22 -2.22
N MET A 99 6.08 -3.03 -1.64
CA MET A 99 5.83 -2.87 -0.21
C MET A 99 4.75 -1.83 0.04
N GLY A 100 3.90 -2.11 1.05
CA GLY A 100 2.83 -1.21 1.47
C GLY A 100 2.77 -1.08 2.98
N ILE A 101 2.68 0.17 3.49
CA ILE A 101 2.71 0.47 4.92
C ILE A 101 1.44 1.21 5.33
N HIS A 102 0.87 0.79 6.45
CA HIS A 102 -0.25 1.47 7.09
C HIS A 102 -0.19 1.32 8.62
N SER A 103 -0.65 2.34 9.33
CA SER A 103 -0.85 2.30 10.78
C SER A 103 -2.34 2.35 11.09
N GLY A 104 -2.85 1.37 11.81
CA GLY A 104 -4.29 1.32 12.09
C GLY A 104 -4.70 0.17 13.00
N PRO A 105 -5.99 0.12 13.36
CA PRO A 105 -6.51 -0.90 14.25
C PRO A 105 -6.46 -2.28 13.59
N VAL A 106 -5.98 -3.23 14.39
CA VAL A 106 -5.96 -4.66 14.08
C VAL A 106 -6.55 -5.42 15.25
N ASP A 107 -7.08 -6.60 14.96
CA ASP A 107 -7.54 -7.57 15.94
C ASP A 107 -6.65 -8.79 15.88
N LEU A 108 -6.09 -9.17 17.03
CA LEU A 108 -5.28 -10.37 17.16
C LEU A 108 -6.21 -11.58 17.28
N VAL A 109 -6.19 -12.41 16.27
CA VAL A 109 -7.02 -13.63 16.20
C VAL A 109 -6.13 -14.85 16.04
N SER A 110 -6.63 -16.02 16.41
CA SER A 110 -5.98 -17.29 16.09
C SER A 110 -6.52 -17.84 14.77
N ASP A 111 -5.65 -18.42 13.96
CA ASP A 111 -6.08 -19.19 12.78
C ASP A 111 -6.58 -20.59 13.19
N VAL A 112 -7.01 -21.39 12.22
CA VAL A 112 -7.51 -22.76 12.44
C VAL A 112 -6.43 -23.70 12.99
N ASN A 113 -5.17 -23.30 13.04
CA ASN A 113 -4.04 -24.05 13.59
C ASN A 113 -3.53 -23.43 14.89
N ASP A 114 -4.34 -22.60 15.56
CA ASP A 114 -3.99 -21.87 16.78
C ASP A 114 -2.76 -20.94 16.64
N LYS A 115 -2.44 -20.53 15.40
CA LYS A 115 -1.35 -19.58 15.17
C LYS A 115 -1.85 -18.15 15.22
N PRO A 116 -1.01 -17.22 15.72
CA PRO A 116 -1.34 -15.78 15.66
C PRO A 116 -1.64 -15.34 14.24
N ASN A 117 -2.76 -14.66 14.07
CA ASN A 117 -3.21 -14.06 12.83
C ASN A 117 -3.78 -12.66 13.11
N LEU A 118 -3.98 -11.87 12.08
CA LEU A 118 -4.47 -10.51 12.18
C LEU A 118 -5.70 -10.31 11.31
N ALA A 119 -6.71 -9.71 11.89
CA ALA A 119 -7.88 -9.22 11.20
C ALA A 119 -7.97 -7.69 11.33
N GLY A 120 -8.90 -7.08 10.61
CA GLY A 120 -9.25 -5.68 10.79
C GLY A 120 -8.82 -4.72 9.69
N ALA A 121 -9.19 -3.47 9.86
CA ALA A 121 -9.01 -2.43 8.85
C ALA A 121 -7.54 -2.12 8.58
N GLY A 122 -6.68 -2.20 9.62
CA GLY A 122 -5.25 -1.91 9.49
C GLY A 122 -4.55 -2.78 8.46
N VAL A 123 -4.76 -4.11 8.56
CA VAL A 123 -4.18 -5.07 7.59
C VAL A 123 -4.76 -4.87 6.18
N ASN A 124 -6.08 -4.71 6.09
CA ASN A 124 -6.76 -4.54 4.81
C ASN A 124 -6.30 -3.28 4.05
N ILE A 125 -6.07 -2.17 4.75
CA ILE A 125 -5.57 -0.94 4.12
C ILE A 125 -4.11 -1.09 3.71
N ALA A 126 -3.25 -1.69 4.55
CA ALA A 126 -1.86 -1.97 4.19
C ALA A 126 -1.78 -2.79 2.89
N GLN A 127 -2.58 -3.86 2.77
CA GLN A 127 -2.68 -4.67 1.56
C GLN A 127 -3.13 -3.85 0.33
N ARG A 128 -4.13 -2.98 0.50
CA ARG A 128 -4.62 -2.13 -0.59
C ARG A 128 -3.56 -1.12 -1.05
N VAL A 129 -2.81 -0.54 -0.12
CA VAL A 129 -1.69 0.35 -0.42
C VAL A 129 -0.61 -0.41 -1.20
N MET A 130 -0.21 -1.60 -0.73
CA MET A 130 0.75 -2.46 -1.42
C MET A 130 0.28 -2.81 -2.84
N ASN A 131 -1.01 -3.13 -3.03
CA ASN A 131 -1.58 -3.46 -4.33
C ASN A 131 -1.57 -2.29 -5.34
N CYS A 132 -1.36 -1.06 -4.89
CA CYS A 132 -1.16 0.10 -5.77
C CYS A 132 0.25 0.20 -6.32
N SER A 133 1.22 -0.53 -5.75
CA SER A 133 2.64 -0.44 -6.07
C SER A 133 3.08 -1.39 -7.18
N ASP A 134 4.16 -1.03 -7.85
CA ASP A 134 4.94 -1.90 -8.73
C ASP A 134 6.24 -2.30 -8.03
N ALA A 135 7.07 -3.12 -8.68
CA ALA A 135 8.37 -3.52 -8.15
C ALA A 135 9.24 -2.31 -7.77
N GLY A 136 9.89 -2.40 -6.63
CA GLY A 136 10.76 -1.38 -6.06
C GLY A 136 10.03 -0.26 -5.31
N HIS A 137 8.70 -0.17 -5.35
CA HIS A 137 7.97 0.84 -4.59
C HIS A 137 7.86 0.50 -3.11
N ILE A 138 7.98 1.53 -2.28
CA ILE A 138 7.59 1.55 -0.87
C ILE A 138 6.48 2.59 -0.76
N LEU A 139 5.22 2.14 -0.66
CA LEU A 139 4.07 3.01 -0.57
C LEU A 139 3.52 3.05 0.86
N LEU A 140 3.05 4.21 1.27
CA LEU A 140 2.41 4.44 2.57
C LEU A 140 1.00 4.97 2.37
N SER A 141 0.10 4.62 3.28
CA SER A 141 -1.15 5.38 3.42
C SER A 141 -0.85 6.79 3.93
N ALA A 142 -1.71 7.77 3.62
CA ALA A 142 -1.55 9.13 4.14
C ALA A 142 -1.41 9.16 5.65
N ARG A 143 -2.23 8.40 6.39
CA ARG A 143 -2.15 8.31 7.85
C ARG A 143 -0.75 7.92 8.33
N ALA A 144 -0.18 6.84 7.80
CA ALA A 144 1.17 6.42 8.18
C ALA A 144 2.22 7.46 7.78
N ALA A 145 2.05 8.10 6.63
CA ALA A 145 2.96 9.14 6.17
C ALA A 145 2.88 10.41 7.04
N ASP A 146 1.68 10.82 7.47
CA ASP A 146 1.47 11.98 8.34
C ASP A 146 2.11 11.75 9.72
N ASP A 147 1.97 10.54 10.29
CA ASP A 147 2.64 10.16 11.52
C ASP A 147 4.18 10.21 11.36
N LEU A 148 4.70 9.67 10.27
CA LEU A 148 6.13 9.62 9.99
C LEU A 148 6.73 10.97 9.60
N ALA A 149 5.96 11.89 9.03
CA ALA A 149 6.42 13.24 8.72
C ALA A 149 6.77 14.07 9.97
N GLN A 150 6.33 13.63 11.16
CA GLN A 150 6.75 14.23 12.44
C GLN A 150 8.20 13.86 12.78
N TYR A 151 8.74 12.79 12.22
CA TYR A 151 10.15 12.43 12.31
C TYR A 151 10.90 13.16 11.17
N GLY A 152 11.72 14.15 11.51
CA GLY A 152 12.36 15.04 10.54
C GLY A 152 13.17 14.33 9.45
N GLU A 153 13.71 13.15 9.74
CA GLU A 153 14.49 12.35 8.78
C GLU A 153 13.68 11.82 7.59
N TRP A 154 12.36 11.57 7.77
CA TRP A 154 11.52 11.00 6.70
C TRP A 154 10.85 12.05 5.83
N LYS A 155 10.63 13.24 6.35
CA LYS A 155 9.82 14.28 5.71
C LYS A 155 10.26 14.59 4.27
N SER A 156 11.57 14.65 4.01
CA SER A 156 12.12 14.94 2.68
C SER A 156 12.07 13.78 1.70
N GLN A 157 11.82 12.56 2.18
CA GLN A 157 11.78 11.33 1.38
C GLN A 157 10.33 10.86 1.08
N LEU A 158 9.34 11.48 1.72
CA LEU A 158 7.93 11.19 1.56
C LEU A 158 7.33 12.07 0.47
N HIS A 159 6.82 11.47 -0.60
CA HIS A 159 6.28 12.16 -1.77
C HIS A 159 4.81 11.79 -1.96
N ASP A 160 3.91 12.77 -1.83
CA ASP A 160 2.49 12.58 -2.08
C ASP A 160 2.25 12.28 -3.57
N ILE A 161 1.71 11.11 -3.86
CA ILE A 161 1.38 10.69 -5.21
C ILE A 161 -0.13 10.73 -5.50
N GLY A 162 -0.93 11.20 -4.54
CA GLY A 162 -2.35 11.48 -4.67
C GLY A 162 -3.25 10.32 -4.27
N GLU A 163 -4.52 10.44 -4.63
CA GLU A 163 -5.55 9.45 -4.33
C GLU A 163 -5.65 8.39 -5.43
N VAL A 164 -5.86 7.16 -4.99
CA VAL A 164 -6.14 6.00 -5.84
C VAL A 164 -7.42 5.33 -5.37
N GLU A 165 -8.26 4.97 -6.32
CA GLU A 165 -9.43 4.13 -6.06
C GLU A 165 -8.98 2.67 -6.02
N VAL A 166 -9.24 2.00 -4.90
CA VAL A 166 -8.94 0.60 -4.68
C VAL A 166 -10.21 -0.25 -4.71
N LYS A 167 -10.11 -1.56 -4.51
CA LYS A 167 -11.26 -2.48 -4.53
C LYS A 167 -12.43 -1.93 -3.70
N HIS A 168 -13.64 -2.13 -4.20
CA HIS A 168 -14.92 -1.69 -3.60
C HIS A 168 -15.10 -0.16 -3.56
N GLY A 169 -14.51 0.60 -4.47
CA GLY A 169 -14.68 2.05 -4.57
C GLY A 169 -14.07 2.87 -3.44
N VAL A 170 -13.27 2.25 -2.58
CA VAL A 170 -12.58 2.94 -1.49
C VAL A 170 -11.46 3.79 -2.08
N ARG A 171 -11.38 5.06 -1.66
CA ARG A 171 -10.29 5.96 -2.03
C ARG A 171 -9.24 5.99 -0.93
N VAL A 172 -8.00 5.80 -1.32
CA VAL A 172 -6.85 5.86 -0.42
C VAL A 172 -5.87 6.88 -0.96
N ARG A 173 -5.51 7.86 -0.14
CA ARG A 173 -4.41 8.77 -0.44
C ARG A 173 -3.11 8.05 -0.13
N VAL A 174 -2.21 8.04 -1.11
CA VAL A 174 -0.98 7.25 -1.10
C VAL A 174 0.23 8.17 -1.20
N VAL A 175 1.23 7.88 -0.39
CA VAL A 175 2.52 8.56 -0.37
C VAL A 175 3.59 7.54 -0.75
N SER A 176 4.53 7.92 -1.62
CA SER A 176 5.66 7.08 -2.00
C SER A 176 6.91 7.51 -1.23
N LEU A 177 7.62 6.56 -0.66
CA LEU A 177 8.96 6.80 -0.13
C LEU A 177 9.98 6.46 -1.20
N TYR A 178 10.80 7.45 -1.54
CA TYR A 178 12.00 7.24 -2.34
C TYR A 178 13.07 8.28 -2.04
N SER A 179 14.32 7.87 -2.15
CA SER A 179 15.52 8.70 -2.07
C SER A 179 16.63 8.01 -2.85
N ASP A 180 17.87 8.53 -2.82
CA ASP A 180 19.00 7.94 -3.56
C ASP A 180 19.18 6.45 -3.26
N GLY A 181 18.78 5.63 -4.24
CA GLY A 181 18.90 4.17 -4.20
C GLY A 181 17.93 3.45 -3.27
N VAL A 182 16.88 4.08 -2.78
CA VAL A 182 15.78 3.47 -2.01
C VAL A 182 14.46 3.80 -2.67
N GLY A 183 13.58 2.80 -2.77
CA GLY A 183 12.26 2.96 -3.36
C GLY A 183 12.30 3.19 -4.87
N ASN A 184 11.16 3.52 -5.44
CA ASN A 184 10.99 3.79 -6.87
C ASN A 184 10.31 5.16 -7.06
N ALA A 185 11.01 6.10 -7.69
CA ALA A 185 10.51 7.45 -7.95
C ALA A 185 9.44 7.51 -9.07
N ALA A 186 9.31 6.45 -9.86
CA ALA A 186 8.30 6.42 -10.91
C ALA A 186 6.88 6.36 -10.32
N LEU A 187 5.92 7.00 -10.98
CA LEU A 187 4.53 6.86 -10.56
C LEU A 187 4.04 5.42 -10.85
N PRO A 188 3.43 4.71 -9.88
CA PRO A 188 2.90 3.37 -10.09
C PRO A 188 1.93 3.29 -11.27
N GLN A 189 1.95 2.16 -11.99
CA GLN A 189 1.13 1.95 -13.19
C GLN A 189 -0.37 2.07 -12.89
N THR A 190 -0.81 1.61 -11.73
CA THR A 190 -2.20 1.71 -11.28
C THR A 190 -2.65 3.17 -11.24
N LEU A 191 -1.86 4.06 -10.63
CA LEU A 191 -2.15 5.48 -10.55
C LEU A 191 -2.07 6.15 -11.93
N ARG A 192 -1.07 5.80 -12.75
CA ARG A 192 -0.96 6.32 -14.14
C ARG A 192 -2.21 6.01 -14.94
N ARG A 193 -2.68 4.76 -14.90
CA ARG A 193 -3.90 4.32 -15.62
C ARG A 193 -5.13 5.08 -15.15
N GLN A 194 -5.34 5.19 -13.83
CA GLN A 194 -6.49 5.92 -13.28
C GLN A 194 -6.46 7.41 -13.65
N ARG A 195 -5.28 8.07 -13.59
CA ARG A 195 -5.13 9.46 -14.01
C ARG A 195 -5.46 9.66 -15.51
N LEU A 196 -5.01 8.74 -16.37
CA LEU A 196 -5.31 8.79 -17.80
C LEU A 196 -6.81 8.62 -18.07
N VAL A 197 -7.46 7.67 -17.42
CA VAL A 197 -8.92 7.46 -17.57
C VAL A 197 -9.69 8.66 -17.07
N ARG A 198 -9.32 9.23 -15.91
CA ARG A 198 -9.96 10.42 -15.34
C ARG A 198 -9.79 11.62 -16.27
N ARG A 199 -8.60 11.83 -16.83
CA ARG A 199 -8.32 12.91 -17.79
C ARG A 199 -9.15 12.75 -19.07
N ARG A 200 -9.24 11.55 -19.62
CA ARG A 200 -10.06 11.24 -20.80
C ARG A 200 -11.55 11.52 -20.54
N ARG A 201 -12.07 11.05 -19.41
CA ARG A 201 -13.48 11.32 -19.03
C ARG A 201 -13.74 12.82 -18.88
N PHE A 202 -12.84 13.54 -18.24
CA PHE A 202 -12.96 15.00 -18.11
C PHE A 202 -12.98 15.70 -19.48
N LEU A 203 -12.09 15.33 -20.39
CA LEU A 203 -12.07 15.88 -21.75
C LEU A 203 -13.37 15.57 -22.52
N VAL A 204 -13.87 14.34 -22.45
CA VAL A 204 -15.14 13.98 -23.12
C VAL A 204 -16.32 14.76 -22.55
N VAL A 205 -16.41 14.88 -21.23
CA VAL A 205 -17.51 15.63 -20.58
C VAL A 205 -17.42 17.12 -20.92
N SER A 206 -16.23 17.71 -20.87
CA SER A 206 -16.05 19.13 -21.19
C SER A 206 -16.30 19.44 -22.67
N THR A 207 -15.90 18.58 -23.60
CA THR A 207 -16.22 18.76 -25.03
C THR A 207 -17.72 18.59 -25.29
N ALA A 208 -18.39 17.63 -24.69
CA ALA A 208 -19.84 17.48 -24.81
C ALA A 208 -20.60 18.69 -24.25
N ALA A 209 -20.18 19.20 -23.10
CA ALA A 209 -20.75 20.42 -22.51
C ALA A 209 -20.54 21.66 -23.43
N ALA A 210 -19.35 21.81 -24.00
CA ALA A 210 -19.07 22.90 -24.93
C ALA A 210 -19.93 22.84 -26.22
N ILE A 211 -20.12 21.64 -26.77
CA ILE A 211 -20.99 21.43 -27.94
C ILE A 211 -22.45 21.77 -27.59
N LEU A 212 -22.93 21.37 -26.43
CA LEU A 212 -24.28 21.68 -25.97
C LEU A 212 -24.51 23.18 -25.82
N VAL A 213 -23.57 23.89 -25.20
CA VAL A 213 -23.64 25.36 -25.06
C VAL A 213 -23.66 26.04 -26.44
N LEU A 214 -22.82 25.58 -27.36
CA LEU A 214 -22.78 26.12 -28.72
C LEU A 214 -24.10 25.87 -29.46
N ALA A 215 -24.67 24.68 -29.34
CA ALA A 215 -25.96 24.35 -29.98
C ALA A 215 -27.10 25.21 -29.42
N LEU A 216 -27.13 25.45 -28.11
CA LEU A 216 -28.11 26.32 -27.46
C LEU A 216 -27.94 27.78 -27.92
N ALA A 217 -26.72 28.30 -28.02
CA ALA A 217 -26.43 29.62 -28.49
C ALA A 217 -26.85 29.82 -29.96
N LEU A 218 -26.58 28.85 -30.83
CA LEU A 218 -27.01 28.89 -32.23
C LEU A 218 -28.54 28.80 -32.35
N GLY A 219 -29.18 27.96 -31.52
CA GLY A 219 -30.65 27.84 -31.49
C GLY A 219 -31.32 29.15 -31.06
N THR A 220 -30.84 29.81 -30.02
CA THR A 220 -31.38 31.12 -29.59
C THR A 220 -31.15 32.20 -30.59
N TRP A 221 -29.98 32.23 -31.24
CA TRP A 221 -29.68 33.18 -32.28
C TRP A 221 -30.58 33.01 -33.54
N ALA A 222 -30.78 31.74 -33.96
CA ALA A 222 -31.68 31.43 -35.08
C ALA A 222 -33.13 31.82 -34.78
N TRP A 223 -33.60 31.55 -33.57
CA TRP A 223 -34.95 31.93 -33.13
C TRP A 223 -35.15 33.45 -33.12
N GLN A 224 -34.17 34.24 -32.62
CA GLN A 224 -34.23 35.72 -32.63
C GLN A 224 -34.25 36.33 -34.04
N ARG A 225 -33.73 35.63 -35.06
CA ARG A 225 -33.77 36.08 -36.44
C ARG A 225 -35.09 35.82 -37.18
N GLN A 226 -35.91 34.92 -36.63
CA GLN A 226 -37.20 34.56 -37.20
C GLN A 226 -38.38 35.31 -36.56
N ALA A 227 -38.15 35.93 -35.41
CA ALA A 227 -39.08 36.83 -34.73
C ALA A 227 -38.87 38.28 -35.18
#